data_9ca59b521aa5892d32e7be4524b640a1
#
_entry.id   9ca59b521aa5892d32e7be4524b640a1
#
_cell.length_a   1.000
_cell.length_b   1.000
_cell.length_c   1.000
_cell.angle_alpha   90.00
_cell.angle_beta   90.00
_cell.angle_gamma   90.00
#
_symmetry.space_group_name_H-M   'P 1'
#
loop_
_entity.id
_entity.type
_entity.pdbx_description
1 polymer ?
#
loop_
_entity_poly.entity_id
_entity_poly.type
_entity_poly.pdbx_seq_one_letter_code
_entity_poly.pdbx_strand_id
1 'polypeptide(L)'
;MSNSIFAIWIALSAGLLLLVFYTAFLHARRRSRKVEIGELLPSFLPVDVEILRQWTSPAEQRRLQETFGQHELLRIYREQLRLTIECLRRMSHNAALLQELGYNQLNSGNQLIASLAQEMIDAGVHVRIYTFIALTVLHVRNGLNWIPIVASSRSAQVQHLLSSSLIPAYAELKYKAGNLTCLKFSSFHDALAHRL
;
A
#
# COMPACT_ATOMS: atom_id res chain seq x y z
N MET A 1 -13.14 -16.37 30.42
CA MET A 1 -13.22 -15.63 29.13
C MET A 1 -12.44 -14.31 29.12
N SER A 2 -12.23 -13.64 30.25
CA SER A 2 -11.49 -12.35 30.34
C SER A 2 -9.99 -12.46 29.96
N ASN A 3 -9.32 -13.54 30.43
CA ASN A 3 -7.86 -13.68 30.23
C ASN A 3 -7.42 -13.86 28.76
N SER A 4 -8.25 -14.49 27.92
CA SER A 4 -7.96 -14.70 26.50
C SER A 4 -8.04 -13.39 25.70
N ILE A 5 -8.98 -12.52 26.05
CA ILE A 5 -9.13 -11.20 25.40
C ILE A 5 -7.95 -10.30 25.76
N PHE A 6 -7.53 -10.32 27.03
CA PHE A 6 -6.38 -9.56 27.51
C PHE A 6 -5.07 -10.01 26.85
N ALA A 7 -4.86 -11.33 26.70
CA ALA A 7 -3.71 -11.89 26.00
C ALA A 7 -3.66 -11.48 24.52
N ILE A 8 -4.82 -11.41 23.83
CA ILE A 8 -4.90 -10.96 22.44
C ILE A 8 -4.52 -9.47 22.32
N TRP A 9 -4.96 -8.63 23.25
CA TRP A 9 -4.61 -7.20 23.25
C TRP A 9 -3.12 -6.97 23.51
N ILE A 10 -2.51 -7.74 24.43
CA ILE A 10 -1.06 -7.69 24.68
C ILE A 10 -0.29 -8.14 23.44
N ALA A 11 -0.69 -9.23 22.78
CA ALA A 11 -0.03 -9.72 21.58
C ALA A 11 -0.13 -8.71 20.41
N LEU A 12 -1.28 -8.06 20.24
CA LEU A 12 -1.49 -7.01 19.23
C LEU A 12 -0.65 -5.77 19.51
N SER A 13 -0.59 -5.31 20.76
CA SER A 13 0.21 -4.15 21.14
C SER A 13 1.72 -4.42 21.03
N ALA A 14 2.18 -5.60 21.42
CA ALA A 14 3.57 -6.03 21.24
C ALA A 14 3.94 -6.16 19.77
N GLY A 15 3.07 -6.71 18.92
CA GLY A 15 3.25 -6.79 17.48
C GLY A 15 3.34 -5.40 16.83
N LEU A 16 2.51 -4.45 17.25
CA LEU A 16 2.54 -3.07 16.77
C LEU A 16 3.85 -2.37 17.17
N LEU A 17 4.29 -2.53 18.42
CA LEU A 17 5.56 -1.97 18.91
C LEU A 17 6.76 -2.55 18.15
N LEU A 18 6.81 -3.86 17.92
CA LEU A 18 7.86 -4.50 17.13
C LEU A 18 7.88 -4.00 15.69
N LEU A 19 6.70 -3.75 15.10
CA LEU A 19 6.61 -3.20 13.76
C LEU A 19 7.12 -1.76 13.70
N VAL A 20 6.78 -0.92 14.67
CA VAL A 20 7.27 0.46 14.76
C VAL A 20 8.79 0.45 14.96
N PHE A 21 9.32 -0.40 15.83
CA PHE A 21 10.77 -0.56 16.04
C PHE A 21 11.47 -1.07 14.78
N TYR A 22 10.90 -2.06 14.11
CA TYR A 22 11.45 -2.61 12.86
C TYR A 22 11.46 -1.58 11.73
N THR A 23 10.39 -0.80 11.57
CA THR A 23 10.35 0.26 10.56
C THR A 23 11.32 1.40 10.88
N ALA A 24 11.44 1.80 12.16
CA ALA A 24 12.42 2.78 12.61
C ALA A 24 13.86 2.30 12.40
N PHE A 25 14.16 1.03 12.70
CA PHE A 25 15.46 0.41 12.49
C PHE A 25 15.82 0.34 11.00
N LEU A 26 14.90 -0.09 10.14
CA LEU A 26 15.11 -0.08 8.68
C LEU A 26 15.33 1.34 8.15
N HIS A 27 14.65 2.31 8.71
CA HIS A 27 14.79 3.73 8.37
C HIS A 27 16.18 4.26 8.75
N ALA A 28 16.64 3.97 9.97
CA ALA A 28 17.97 4.36 10.45
C ALA A 28 19.09 3.72 9.60
N ARG A 29 18.92 2.44 9.21
CA ARG A 29 19.90 1.72 8.39
C ARG A 29 19.96 2.21 6.94
N ARG A 30 18.82 2.65 6.35
CA ARG A 30 18.75 3.18 4.98
C ARG A 30 19.30 4.60 4.85
N ARG A 31 19.29 5.39 5.92
CA ARG A 31 19.75 6.78 5.94
C ARG A 31 21.23 6.98 5.51
N SER A 32 22.01 5.90 5.45
CA SER A 32 23.44 5.93 5.11
C SER A 32 23.77 5.66 3.65
N ARG A 33 22.82 5.26 2.80
CA ARG A 33 23.06 4.98 1.38
C ARG A 33 22.56 6.14 0.51
N LYS A 34 23.50 6.86 -0.12
CA LYS A 34 23.17 7.71 -1.28
C LYS A 34 22.91 6.78 -2.46
N VAL A 35 21.65 6.46 -2.70
CA VAL A 35 21.26 5.67 -3.88
C VAL A 35 21.13 6.61 -5.06
N GLU A 36 21.82 6.32 -6.16
CA GLU A 36 21.64 7.06 -7.40
C GLU A 36 20.27 6.76 -7.99
N ILE A 37 19.62 7.80 -8.50
CA ILE A 37 18.24 7.72 -9.02
C ILE A 37 18.12 6.70 -10.16
N GLY A 38 19.18 6.55 -10.98
CA GLY A 38 19.24 5.56 -12.06
C GLY A 38 19.11 4.11 -11.57
N GLU A 39 19.58 3.82 -10.33
CA GLU A 39 19.48 2.50 -9.73
C GLU A 39 18.08 2.21 -9.16
N LEU A 40 17.30 3.24 -8.84
CA LEU A 40 15.94 3.08 -8.30
C LEU A 40 14.91 2.73 -9.39
N LEU A 41 15.08 3.26 -10.61
CA LEU A 41 14.10 3.11 -11.67
C LEU A 41 13.76 1.64 -12.01
N PRO A 42 14.74 0.74 -12.20
CA PRO A 42 14.43 -0.67 -12.48
C PRO A 42 13.75 -1.41 -11.32
N SER A 43 13.82 -0.85 -10.12
CA SER A 43 13.24 -1.44 -8.91
C SER A 43 11.75 -1.13 -8.73
N PHE A 44 11.18 -0.17 -9.48
CA PHE A 44 9.74 0.10 -9.43
C PHE A 44 8.94 -1.04 -10.07
N LEU A 45 7.90 -1.46 -9.38
CA LEU A 45 7.00 -2.52 -9.83
C LEU A 45 5.74 -1.92 -10.46
N PRO A 46 5.27 -2.41 -11.61
CA PRO A 46 4.03 -1.94 -12.20
C PRO A 46 2.85 -2.25 -11.27
N VAL A 47 2.01 -1.25 -11.04
CA VAL A 47 0.82 -1.34 -10.17
C VAL A 47 -0.42 -1.06 -10.99
N ASP A 48 -1.28 -2.05 -11.10
CA ASP A 48 -2.59 -1.91 -11.72
C ASP A 48 -3.64 -1.55 -10.66
N VAL A 49 -3.90 -0.26 -10.53
CA VAL A 49 -4.90 0.27 -9.57
C VAL A 49 -6.32 -0.12 -9.97
N GLU A 50 -6.56 -0.43 -11.26
CA GLU A 50 -7.86 -0.81 -11.76
C GLU A 50 -8.34 -2.15 -11.18
N ILE A 51 -7.43 -3.08 -10.92
CA ILE A 51 -7.72 -4.31 -10.19
C ILE A 51 -8.35 -4.00 -8.81
N LEU A 52 -7.80 -3.02 -8.09
CA LEU A 52 -8.35 -2.63 -6.78
C LEU A 52 -9.73 -1.97 -6.92
N ARG A 53 -9.93 -1.13 -7.93
CA ARG A 53 -11.22 -0.47 -8.19
C ARG A 53 -12.30 -1.48 -8.54
N GLN A 54 -12.02 -2.42 -9.43
CA GLN A 54 -12.96 -3.48 -9.81
C GLN A 54 -13.34 -4.33 -8.60
N TRP A 55 -12.35 -4.71 -7.78
CA TRP A 55 -12.61 -5.50 -6.58
C TRP A 55 -13.44 -4.76 -5.54
N THR A 56 -13.31 -3.44 -5.45
CA THR A 56 -14.09 -2.60 -4.52
C THR A 56 -15.44 -2.17 -5.08
N SER A 57 -15.73 -2.44 -6.35
CA SER A 57 -16.99 -2.03 -6.99
C SER A 57 -18.16 -2.92 -6.56
N PRO A 58 -19.20 -2.37 -5.89
CA PRO A 58 -20.40 -3.14 -5.53
C PRO A 58 -21.17 -3.66 -6.75
N ALA A 59 -21.11 -2.93 -7.87
CA ALA A 59 -21.77 -3.32 -9.11
C ALA A 59 -21.14 -4.58 -9.71
N GLU A 60 -19.81 -4.65 -9.74
CA GLU A 60 -19.08 -5.82 -10.24
C GLU A 60 -19.30 -7.05 -9.35
N GLN A 61 -19.37 -6.86 -8.04
CA GLN A 61 -19.66 -7.96 -7.11
C GLN A 61 -21.05 -8.54 -7.31
N ARG A 62 -22.08 -7.70 -7.52
CA ARG A 62 -23.43 -8.16 -7.84
C ARG A 62 -23.46 -8.93 -9.16
N ARG A 63 -22.82 -8.37 -10.20
CA ARG A 63 -22.71 -9.02 -11.50
C ARG A 63 -22.07 -10.40 -11.41
N LEU A 64 -21.00 -10.54 -10.65
CA LEU A 64 -20.35 -11.83 -10.43
C LEU A 64 -21.28 -12.82 -9.71
N GLN A 65 -22.04 -12.37 -8.70
CA GLN A 65 -22.98 -13.20 -7.97
C GLN A 65 -24.16 -13.66 -8.84
N GLU A 66 -24.60 -12.83 -9.78
CA GLU A 66 -25.70 -13.14 -10.70
C GLU A 66 -25.26 -14.07 -11.84
N THR A 67 -23.99 -13.98 -12.25
CA THR A 67 -23.48 -14.69 -13.44
C THR A 67 -22.92 -16.07 -13.14
N PHE A 68 -22.30 -16.26 -11.97
CA PHE A 68 -21.52 -17.46 -11.67
C PHE A 68 -22.15 -18.29 -10.55
N GLY A 69 -22.04 -19.61 -10.67
CA GLY A 69 -22.41 -20.54 -9.62
C GLY A 69 -21.49 -20.43 -8.39
N GLN A 70 -21.96 -20.88 -7.23
CA GLN A 70 -21.30 -20.70 -5.95
C GLN A 70 -19.84 -21.21 -5.93
N HIS A 71 -19.56 -22.32 -6.62
CA HIS A 71 -18.22 -22.91 -6.67
C HIS A 71 -17.23 -22.07 -7.52
N GLU A 72 -17.71 -21.59 -8.67
CA GLU A 72 -16.92 -20.73 -9.55
C GLU A 72 -16.67 -19.37 -8.90
N LEU A 73 -17.68 -18.83 -8.23
CA LEU A 73 -17.59 -17.58 -7.48
C LEU A 73 -16.48 -17.64 -6.43
N LEU A 74 -16.38 -18.73 -5.67
CA LEU A 74 -15.30 -18.91 -4.67
C LEU A 74 -13.91 -18.95 -5.31
N ARG A 75 -13.78 -19.56 -6.50
CA ARG A 75 -12.52 -19.58 -7.23
C ARG A 75 -12.13 -18.18 -7.69
N ILE A 76 -13.08 -17.43 -8.26
CA ILE A 76 -12.88 -16.05 -8.71
C ILE A 76 -12.46 -15.16 -7.53
N TYR A 77 -13.14 -15.25 -6.39
CA TYR A 77 -12.80 -14.46 -5.20
C TYR A 77 -11.40 -14.77 -4.64
N ARG A 78 -10.96 -16.03 -4.67
CA ARG A 78 -9.59 -16.40 -4.24
C ARG A 78 -8.54 -15.78 -5.15
N GLU A 79 -8.77 -15.82 -6.46
CA GLU A 79 -7.83 -15.22 -7.42
C GLU A 79 -7.82 -13.70 -7.32
N GLN A 80 -8.98 -13.06 -7.20
CA GLN A 80 -9.08 -11.61 -6.96
C GLN A 80 -8.36 -11.20 -5.66
N LEU A 81 -8.52 -11.98 -4.59
CA LEU A 81 -7.84 -11.72 -3.31
C LEU A 81 -6.31 -11.81 -3.47
N ARG A 82 -5.83 -12.82 -4.19
CA ARG A 82 -4.41 -12.99 -4.47
C ARG A 82 -3.84 -11.81 -5.26
N LEU A 83 -4.53 -11.39 -6.32
CA LEU A 83 -4.14 -10.24 -7.14
C LEU A 83 -4.15 -8.93 -6.32
N THR A 84 -5.16 -8.77 -5.46
CA THR A 84 -5.24 -7.61 -4.54
C THR A 84 -4.06 -7.57 -3.58
N ILE A 85 -3.72 -8.69 -2.94
CA ILE A 85 -2.57 -8.77 -2.03
C ILE A 85 -1.27 -8.43 -2.77
N GLU A 86 -1.09 -8.94 -3.98
CA GLU A 86 0.09 -8.64 -4.80
C GLU A 86 0.16 -7.15 -5.17
N CYS A 87 -0.96 -6.57 -5.60
CA CYS A 87 -1.05 -5.15 -5.90
C CYS A 87 -0.69 -4.29 -4.67
N LEU A 88 -1.22 -4.61 -3.49
CA LEU A 88 -0.92 -3.92 -2.23
C LEU A 88 0.58 -4.00 -1.87
N ARG A 89 1.21 -5.15 -2.05
CA ARG A 89 2.65 -5.33 -1.81
C ARG A 89 3.48 -4.44 -2.73
N ARG A 90 3.13 -4.40 -4.03
CA ARG A 90 3.80 -3.54 -5.01
C ARG A 90 3.62 -2.06 -4.68
N MET A 91 2.42 -1.62 -4.29
CA MET A 91 2.18 -0.25 -3.84
C MET A 91 3.05 0.12 -2.63
N SER A 92 3.13 -0.76 -1.63
CA SER A 92 3.97 -0.54 -0.45
C SER A 92 5.46 -0.50 -0.79
N HIS A 93 5.91 -1.35 -1.72
CA HIS A 93 7.29 -1.36 -2.21
C HIS A 93 7.63 -0.05 -2.94
N ASN A 94 6.80 0.36 -3.89
CA ASN A 94 6.99 1.61 -4.63
C ASN A 94 6.98 2.83 -3.70
N ALA A 95 6.07 2.84 -2.70
CA ALA A 95 6.02 3.90 -1.70
C ALA A 95 7.33 3.97 -0.89
N ALA A 96 7.94 2.82 -0.57
CA ALA A 96 9.24 2.81 0.12
C ALA A 96 10.37 3.38 -0.74
N LEU A 97 10.40 3.07 -2.05
CA LEU A 97 11.38 3.63 -2.99
C LEU A 97 11.20 5.15 -3.16
N LEU A 98 9.95 5.61 -3.27
CA LEU A 98 9.66 7.05 -3.37
C LEU A 98 10.02 7.79 -2.07
N GLN A 99 9.83 7.18 -0.91
CA GLN A 99 10.32 7.74 0.35
C GLN A 99 11.86 7.85 0.36
N GLU A 100 12.56 6.83 -0.12
CA GLU A 100 14.02 6.86 -0.21
C GLU A 100 14.50 7.98 -1.13
N LEU A 101 13.84 8.15 -2.28
CA LEU A 101 14.07 9.28 -3.19
C LEU A 101 13.85 10.62 -2.48
N GLY A 102 12.74 10.77 -1.72
CA GLY A 102 12.46 11.95 -0.93
C GLY A 102 13.55 12.27 0.08
N TYR A 103 13.98 11.28 0.87
CA TYR A 103 15.05 11.47 1.86
C TYR A 103 16.36 11.95 1.23
N ASN A 104 16.70 11.46 0.04
CA ASN A 104 17.88 11.90 -0.69
C ASN A 104 17.79 13.36 -1.15
N GLN A 105 16.58 13.93 -1.25
CA GLN A 105 16.35 15.29 -1.71
C GLN A 105 16.11 16.32 -0.58
N LEU A 106 15.89 15.87 0.67
CA LEU A 106 15.69 16.78 1.81
C LEU A 106 16.82 17.79 1.99
N ASN A 107 18.05 17.38 1.69
CA ASN A 107 19.25 18.21 1.84
C ASN A 107 19.71 18.87 0.53
N SER A 108 18.80 19.10 -0.41
CA SER A 108 19.13 19.60 -1.76
C SER A 108 19.58 21.08 -1.81
N GLY A 109 19.57 21.81 -0.71
CA GLY A 109 19.86 23.25 -0.69
C GLY A 109 18.78 24.15 -1.34
N ASN A 110 17.84 23.57 -2.06
CA ASN A 110 16.67 24.26 -2.65
C ASN A 110 15.44 23.98 -1.79
N GLN A 111 14.90 25.05 -1.17
CA GLN A 111 13.78 24.96 -0.24
C GLN A 111 12.51 24.36 -0.90
N LEU A 112 12.26 24.66 -2.18
CA LEU A 112 11.11 24.11 -2.90
C LEU A 112 11.26 22.58 -3.10
N ILE A 113 12.45 22.11 -3.47
CA ILE A 113 12.72 20.68 -3.62
C ILE A 113 12.63 19.97 -2.27
N ALA A 114 13.15 20.58 -1.20
CA ALA A 114 13.08 20.01 0.14
C ALA A 114 11.63 19.90 0.65
N SER A 115 10.78 20.92 0.42
CA SER A 115 9.36 20.86 0.80
C SER A 115 8.61 19.77 0.03
N LEU A 116 8.79 19.67 -1.29
CA LEU A 116 8.18 18.62 -2.11
C LEU A 116 8.66 17.21 -1.70
N ALA A 117 9.95 17.09 -1.37
CA ALA A 117 10.51 15.85 -0.87
C ALA A 117 9.87 15.44 0.46
N GLN A 118 9.67 16.38 1.40
CA GLN A 118 8.99 16.13 2.66
C GLN A 118 7.54 15.68 2.43
N GLU A 119 6.79 16.38 1.58
CA GLU A 119 5.42 15.99 1.25
C GLU A 119 5.33 14.61 0.61
N MET A 120 6.29 14.26 -0.25
CA MET A 120 6.37 12.92 -0.85
C MET A 120 6.67 11.83 0.19
N ILE A 121 7.54 12.11 1.16
CA ILE A 121 7.82 11.20 2.27
C ILE A 121 6.55 10.95 3.08
N ASP A 122 5.83 12.01 3.45
CA ASP A 122 4.60 11.92 4.25
C ASP A 122 3.51 11.14 3.51
N ALA A 123 3.29 11.42 2.22
CA ALA A 123 2.38 10.64 1.38
C ALA A 123 2.79 9.16 1.29
N GLY A 124 4.09 8.88 1.16
CA GLY A 124 4.62 7.52 1.17
C GLY A 124 4.37 6.78 2.50
N VAL A 125 4.47 7.48 3.64
CA VAL A 125 4.12 6.92 4.97
C VAL A 125 2.64 6.53 5.00
N HIS A 126 1.73 7.39 4.55
CA HIS A 126 0.30 7.12 4.52
C HIS A 126 -0.03 5.89 3.66
N VAL A 127 0.52 5.80 2.44
CA VAL A 127 0.33 4.63 1.58
C VAL A 127 0.79 3.35 2.28
N ARG A 128 1.94 3.35 2.94
CA ARG A 128 2.46 2.17 3.64
C ARG A 128 1.62 1.78 4.85
N ILE A 129 1.11 2.74 5.60
CA ILE A 129 0.19 2.47 6.72
C ILE A 129 -1.10 1.85 6.21
N TYR A 130 -1.73 2.44 5.19
CA TYR A 130 -2.99 1.91 4.64
C TYR A 130 -2.81 0.53 4.00
N THR A 131 -1.71 0.29 3.27
CA THR A 131 -1.41 -1.04 2.72
C THR A 131 -1.16 -2.06 3.81
N PHE A 132 -0.47 -1.69 4.89
CA PHE A 132 -0.26 -2.57 6.03
C PHE A 132 -1.59 -2.96 6.71
N ILE A 133 -2.46 -1.99 6.98
CA ILE A 133 -3.77 -2.24 7.56
C ILE A 133 -4.59 -3.15 6.65
N ALA A 134 -4.65 -2.83 5.35
CA ALA A 134 -5.38 -3.63 4.37
C ALA A 134 -4.86 -5.08 4.30
N LEU A 135 -3.54 -5.27 4.20
CA LEU A 135 -2.92 -6.59 4.19
C LEU A 135 -3.20 -7.38 5.47
N THR A 136 -3.10 -6.74 6.63
CA THR A 136 -3.39 -7.37 7.93
C THR A 136 -4.84 -7.86 7.97
N VAL A 137 -5.80 -7.01 7.60
CA VAL A 137 -7.23 -7.39 7.58
C VAL A 137 -7.47 -8.52 6.58
N LEU A 138 -6.87 -8.48 5.38
CA LEU A 138 -7.00 -9.53 4.37
C LEU A 138 -6.40 -10.88 4.83
N HIS A 139 -5.23 -10.85 5.48
CA HIS A 139 -4.60 -12.08 5.99
C HIS A 139 -5.37 -12.67 7.17
N VAL A 140 -5.83 -11.84 8.13
CA VAL A 140 -6.68 -12.28 9.23
C VAL A 140 -7.98 -12.90 8.69
N ARG A 141 -8.59 -12.27 7.69
CA ARG A 141 -9.79 -12.81 7.03
C ARG A 141 -9.53 -14.15 6.35
N ASN A 142 -8.42 -14.29 5.63
CA ASN A 142 -8.06 -15.53 4.95
C ASN A 142 -7.78 -16.67 5.96
N GLY A 143 -7.16 -16.35 7.10
CA GLY A 143 -6.92 -17.31 8.18
C GLY A 143 -8.17 -17.70 8.98
N LEU A 144 -9.16 -16.76 9.06
CA LEU A 144 -10.41 -16.97 9.83
C LEU A 144 -11.58 -17.46 8.96
N ASN A 145 -11.37 -17.87 7.72
CA ASN A 145 -12.41 -18.38 6.79
C ASN A 145 -13.19 -19.62 7.32
N TRP A 146 -12.87 -20.08 8.52
CA TRP A 146 -13.62 -21.11 9.26
C TRP A 146 -14.91 -20.59 9.91
N ILE A 147 -15.15 -19.26 9.93
CA ILE A 147 -16.32 -18.67 10.60
C ILE A 147 -17.17 -17.91 9.56
N PRO A 148 -18.26 -18.49 9.05
CA PRO A 148 -19.07 -17.89 7.97
C PRO A 148 -19.79 -16.59 8.36
N ILE A 149 -19.98 -16.33 9.67
CA ILE A 149 -20.74 -15.16 10.18
C ILE A 149 -20.00 -13.83 10.02
N VAL A 150 -18.67 -13.86 9.80
CA VAL A 150 -17.83 -12.65 9.76
C VAL A 150 -17.67 -12.10 8.34
N ALA A 151 -18.19 -12.81 7.34
CA ALA A 151 -17.84 -12.54 5.93
C ALA A 151 -18.45 -11.26 5.35
N SER A 152 -19.65 -10.85 5.71
CA SER A 152 -20.39 -9.79 4.99
C SER A 152 -20.06 -8.36 5.44
N SER A 153 -19.99 -8.09 6.75
CA SER A 153 -19.77 -6.71 7.24
C SER A 153 -18.33 -6.23 7.13
N ARG A 154 -17.36 -7.15 7.23
CA ARG A 154 -15.92 -6.81 7.15
C ARG A 154 -15.42 -6.59 5.72
N SER A 155 -16.12 -7.09 4.69
CA SER A 155 -15.78 -6.80 3.31
C SER A 155 -15.98 -5.31 2.99
N ALA A 156 -17.04 -4.70 3.49
CA ALA A 156 -17.33 -3.28 3.31
C ALA A 156 -16.25 -2.38 3.93
N GLN A 157 -15.69 -2.74 5.08
CA GLN A 157 -14.61 -1.96 5.72
C GLN A 157 -13.32 -1.98 4.90
N VAL A 158 -12.91 -3.15 4.38
CA VAL A 158 -11.72 -3.24 3.51
C VAL A 158 -11.95 -2.49 2.21
N GLN A 159 -13.12 -2.64 1.60
CA GLN A 159 -13.49 -1.91 0.39
C GLN A 159 -13.46 -0.41 0.62
N HIS A 160 -14.02 0.06 1.71
CA HIS A 160 -13.97 1.46 2.10
C HIS A 160 -12.53 1.93 2.30
N LEU A 161 -11.69 1.19 3.02
CA LEU A 161 -10.27 1.53 3.22
C LEU A 161 -9.52 1.62 1.88
N LEU A 162 -9.74 0.67 0.98
CA LEU A 162 -9.08 0.66 -0.33
C LEU A 162 -9.55 1.82 -1.21
N SER A 163 -10.85 2.04 -1.32
CA SER A 163 -11.42 3.03 -2.24
C SER A 163 -11.30 4.46 -1.73
N SER A 164 -11.54 4.70 -0.43
CA SER A 164 -11.59 6.04 0.15
C SER A 164 -10.25 6.54 0.69
N SER A 165 -9.32 5.66 1.02
CA SER A 165 -8.06 6.05 1.67
C SER A 165 -6.84 5.65 0.85
N LEU A 166 -6.69 4.39 0.48
CA LEU A 166 -5.46 3.90 -0.14
C LEU A 166 -5.30 4.37 -1.59
N ILE A 167 -6.32 4.21 -2.42
CA ILE A 167 -6.25 4.61 -3.84
C ILE A 167 -5.97 6.12 -3.98
N PRO A 168 -6.68 7.01 -3.28
CA PRO A 168 -6.36 8.45 -3.28
C PRO A 168 -4.96 8.76 -2.76
N ALA A 169 -4.53 8.13 -1.66
CA ALA A 169 -3.19 8.36 -1.11
C ALA A 169 -2.08 7.91 -2.08
N TYR A 170 -2.28 6.81 -2.79
CA TYR A 170 -1.32 6.36 -3.80
C TYR A 170 -1.29 7.27 -5.03
N ALA A 171 -2.45 7.77 -5.47
CA ALA A 171 -2.53 8.77 -6.54
C ALA A 171 -1.82 10.09 -6.16
N GLU A 172 -2.01 10.54 -4.92
CA GLU A 172 -1.32 11.71 -4.37
C GLU A 172 0.20 11.51 -4.33
N LEU A 173 0.66 10.36 -3.87
CA LEU A 173 2.08 10.00 -3.86
C LEU A 173 2.68 10.03 -5.28
N LYS A 174 1.99 9.46 -6.28
CA LYS A 174 2.40 9.51 -7.69
C LYS A 174 2.51 10.95 -8.19
N TYR A 175 1.51 11.77 -7.89
CA TYR A 175 1.50 13.17 -8.29
C TYR A 175 2.68 13.95 -7.70
N LYS A 176 2.95 13.79 -6.40
CA LYS A 176 4.08 14.44 -5.71
C LYS A 176 5.43 13.95 -6.24
N ALA A 177 5.55 12.66 -6.51
CA ALA A 177 6.73 12.08 -7.14
C ALA A 177 6.95 12.64 -8.56
N GLY A 178 5.88 12.77 -9.36
CA GLY A 178 5.92 13.39 -10.68
C GLY A 178 6.42 14.84 -10.62
N ASN A 179 5.90 15.65 -9.70
CA ASN A 179 6.32 17.03 -9.53
C ASN A 179 7.80 17.15 -9.14
N LEU A 180 8.26 16.35 -8.18
CA LEU A 180 9.65 16.35 -7.75
C LEU A 180 10.60 15.92 -8.88
N THR A 181 10.23 14.89 -9.64
CA THR A 181 11.06 14.39 -10.75
C THR A 181 11.07 15.34 -11.94
N CYS A 182 9.95 16.01 -12.24
CA CYS A 182 9.86 17.00 -13.29
C CYS A 182 10.80 18.20 -13.03
N LEU A 183 10.87 18.67 -11.80
CA LEU A 183 11.72 19.80 -11.42
C LEU A 183 13.22 19.50 -11.46
N LYS A 184 13.61 18.26 -11.23
CA LYS A 184 15.02 17.90 -11.06
C LYS A 184 15.56 16.96 -12.13
N PHE A 185 14.70 16.14 -12.74
CA PHE A 185 15.10 15.04 -13.62
C PHE A 185 14.11 14.86 -14.77
N SER A 186 14.13 15.76 -15.75
CA SER A 186 13.18 15.69 -16.88
C SER A 186 13.21 14.36 -17.62
N SER A 187 14.40 13.77 -17.79
CA SER A 187 14.55 12.44 -18.44
C SER A 187 14.05 11.27 -17.61
N PHE A 188 13.94 11.43 -16.28
CA PHE A 188 13.45 10.40 -15.37
C PHE A 188 11.93 10.44 -15.22
N HIS A 189 11.33 11.62 -15.44
CA HIS A 189 9.89 11.82 -15.28
C HIS A 189 9.08 10.89 -16.18
N ASP A 190 9.43 10.82 -17.47
CA ASP A 190 8.71 9.98 -18.45
C ASP A 190 8.85 8.49 -18.12
N ALA A 191 10.03 8.06 -17.69
CA ALA A 191 10.27 6.67 -17.32
C ALA A 191 9.52 6.27 -16.03
N LEU A 192 9.37 7.19 -15.08
CA LEU A 192 8.61 6.95 -13.82
C LEU A 192 7.10 6.88 -14.08
N ALA A 193 6.57 7.74 -14.96
CA ALA A 193 5.16 7.77 -15.30
C ALA A 193 4.66 6.45 -15.90
N HIS A 194 5.51 5.73 -16.63
CA HIS A 194 5.19 4.42 -17.19
C HIS A 194 5.28 3.26 -16.19
N ARG A 195 5.97 3.45 -15.06
CA ARG A 195 6.21 2.38 -14.08
C ARG A 195 5.32 2.46 -12.82
N LEU A 196 4.76 3.59 -12.51
CA LEU A 196 3.84 3.82 -11.38
C LEU A 196 2.38 3.71 -11.81
#